data_c354cf5d4d21d9f6e47d843e6f805ed2
#
_entry.id   c354cf5d4d21d9f6e47d843e6f805ed2
#
_cell.length_a   1.000
_cell.length_b   1.000
_cell.length_c   1.000
_cell.angle_alpha   90.00
_cell.angle_beta   90.00
_cell.angle_gamma   90.00
#
_symmetry.space_group_name_H-M   'P 1'
#
loop_
_entity.id
_entity.type
_entity.pdbx_description
1 polymer ?
#
loop_
_entity_poly.entity_id
_entity_poly.type
_entity_poly.pdbx_seq_one_letter_code
_entity_poly.pdbx_strand_id
1 'polypeptide(L)'
;MSSPHAAGAPAPHSFPAAAPVLAGHAGVPGTPAGSPRPVPRGLGVASVALAAAVAGGAVVQAALAVPVVSTLHDLVRGRSVSTAVLAAYDSVALLFGAVQLAAGIVTVVWLWRARRFAEAATPWWSHARSRVWVWLGWIVPVVSLWFPLQVVRDVRAATLRTERPGLGGWWAAWLVGGFAANAGGRLMRSDSPDVWSALPVLDAVAAVALVVAAVLWARVVREVGDGQRAVAPAPPVGSSWS
;
A
#
# COMPACT_ATOMS: atom_id res chain seq x y z
N MET A 1 -4.60 -41.86 73.03
CA MET A 1 -3.20 -41.54 72.62
C MET A 1 -2.96 -42.31 71.34
N SER A 2 -3.17 -41.67 70.20
CA SER A 2 -3.04 -42.31 68.89
C SER A 2 -2.00 -41.55 68.09
N SER A 3 -0.94 -42.22 67.69
CA SER A 3 0.19 -41.66 66.94
C SER A 3 -0.23 -41.35 65.49
N PRO A 4 0.27 -40.28 64.84
CA PRO A 4 0.00 -39.99 63.44
C PRO A 4 0.92 -40.79 62.50
N HIS A 5 0.32 -41.32 61.46
CA HIS A 5 0.96 -41.95 60.33
C HIS A 5 1.90 -41.00 59.58
N ALA A 6 3.15 -41.40 59.40
CA ALA A 6 4.10 -40.76 58.50
C ALA A 6 3.74 -41.09 57.04
N ALA A 7 3.40 -40.06 56.26
CA ALA A 7 3.21 -40.19 54.83
C ALA A 7 4.59 -40.29 54.13
N GLY A 8 4.78 -41.38 53.38
CA GLY A 8 6.01 -41.65 52.61
C GLY A 8 6.22 -40.64 51.47
N ALA A 9 7.42 -40.14 51.36
CA ALA A 9 7.83 -39.30 50.24
C ALA A 9 7.86 -40.07 48.91
N PRO A 10 7.39 -39.51 47.78
CA PRO A 10 7.48 -40.15 46.48
C PRO A 10 8.94 -40.27 46.03
N ALA A 11 9.26 -41.45 45.47
CA ALA A 11 10.57 -41.74 44.88
C ALA A 11 10.90 -40.82 43.70
N PRO A 12 12.18 -40.46 43.52
CA PRO A 12 12.60 -39.64 42.38
C PRO A 12 12.43 -40.43 41.08
N HIS A 13 11.67 -39.84 40.16
CA HIS A 13 11.52 -40.34 38.78
C HIS A 13 12.86 -40.27 38.08
N SER A 14 13.48 -41.39 37.77
CA SER A 14 14.63 -41.52 36.89
C SER A 14 14.19 -41.20 35.45
N PHE A 15 14.70 -40.11 34.93
CA PHE A 15 14.56 -39.78 33.49
C PHE A 15 15.33 -40.83 32.68
N PRO A 16 14.75 -41.38 31.59
CA PRO A 16 15.50 -42.23 30.69
C PRO A 16 16.65 -41.42 30.06
N ALA A 17 17.83 -42.06 30.04
CA ALA A 17 19.02 -41.49 29.39
C ALA A 17 18.70 -41.09 27.95
N ALA A 18 19.08 -39.88 27.59
CA ALA A 18 18.94 -39.35 26.22
C ALA A 18 19.62 -40.34 25.24
N ALA A 19 18.85 -40.82 24.29
CA ALA A 19 19.38 -41.64 23.18
C ALA A 19 20.45 -40.78 22.41
N PRO A 20 21.54 -41.39 21.92
CA PRO A 20 22.52 -40.70 21.14
C PRO A 20 21.85 -40.12 19.87
N VAL A 21 21.91 -38.79 19.73
CA VAL A 21 21.55 -38.10 18.50
C VAL A 21 22.47 -38.62 17.41
N LEU A 22 21.93 -39.43 16.50
CA LEU A 22 22.61 -39.85 15.30
C LEU A 22 22.98 -38.59 14.50
N ALA A 23 24.20 -38.14 14.64
CA ALA A 23 24.84 -37.20 13.73
C ALA A 23 24.95 -37.89 12.36
N GLY A 24 24.08 -37.50 11.42
CA GLY A 24 24.15 -38.13 10.10
C GLY A 24 23.03 -37.73 9.16
N HIS A 25 22.64 -36.44 9.14
CA HIS A 25 22.13 -35.88 7.88
C HIS A 25 23.17 -34.88 7.40
N ALA A 26 24.16 -35.40 6.65
CA ALA A 26 24.89 -34.56 5.71
C ALA A 26 23.84 -33.97 4.77
N GLY A 27 23.36 -32.76 5.11
CA GLY A 27 22.46 -32.00 4.26
C GLY A 27 23.15 -31.88 2.90
N VAL A 28 22.46 -32.35 1.86
CA VAL A 28 22.79 -31.99 0.48
C VAL A 28 23.12 -30.49 0.50
N PRO A 29 24.27 -30.03 -0.02
CA PRO A 29 24.55 -28.61 -0.10
C PRO A 29 23.43 -27.99 -0.91
N GLY A 30 22.40 -27.44 -0.20
CA GLY A 30 21.35 -26.68 -0.82
C GLY A 30 22.03 -25.57 -1.59
N THR A 31 21.77 -25.48 -2.87
CA THR A 31 22.17 -24.36 -3.72
C THR A 31 21.98 -23.09 -2.87
N PRO A 32 23.02 -22.26 -2.64
CA PRO A 32 22.90 -21.10 -1.78
C PRO A 32 21.72 -20.28 -2.30
N ALA A 33 20.69 -20.14 -1.48
CA ALA A 33 19.53 -19.34 -1.82
C ALA A 33 20.05 -17.98 -2.22
N GLY A 34 19.97 -17.63 -3.51
CA GLY A 34 20.59 -16.45 -4.06
C GLY A 34 20.20 -15.23 -3.22
N SER A 35 21.16 -14.39 -2.91
CA SER A 35 20.97 -13.19 -2.09
C SER A 35 19.71 -12.43 -2.50
N PRO A 36 18.87 -11.99 -1.57
CA PRO A 36 17.62 -11.31 -1.89
C PRO A 36 17.91 -10.08 -2.75
N ARG A 37 17.29 -10.02 -3.94
CA ARG A 37 17.48 -8.89 -4.86
C ARG A 37 16.51 -7.77 -4.49
N PRO A 38 16.99 -6.52 -4.32
CA PRO A 38 16.13 -5.37 -4.08
C PRO A 38 15.14 -5.16 -5.24
N VAL A 39 14.00 -4.54 -4.93
CA VAL A 39 13.02 -4.19 -5.96
C VAL A 39 13.65 -3.26 -6.99
N PRO A 40 13.46 -3.49 -8.31
CA PRO A 40 13.97 -2.61 -9.34
C PRO A 40 13.54 -1.16 -9.10
N ARG A 41 14.48 -0.22 -9.18
CA ARG A 41 14.23 1.23 -9.00
C ARG A 41 13.12 1.74 -9.90
N GLY A 42 13.07 1.29 -11.15
CA GLY A 42 12.07 1.69 -12.12
C GLY A 42 10.63 1.41 -11.65
N LEU A 43 10.39 0.31 -10.93
CA LEU A 43 9.06 -0.01 -10.43
C LEU A 43 8.62 0.93 -9.30
N GLY A 44 9.55 1.32 -8.42
CA GLY A 44 9.28 2.33 -7.39
C GLY A 44 9.01 3.71 -8.00
N VAL A 45 9.84 4.11 -8.99
CA VAL A 45 9.64 5.38 -9.73
C VAL A 45 8.29 5.37 -10.46
N ALA A 46 7.94 4.27 -11.14
CA ALA A 46 6.65 4.16 -11.81
C ALA A 46 5.46 4.28 -10.85
N SER A 47 5.53 3.65 -9.67
CA SER A 47 4.50 3.77 -8.64
C SER A 47 4.33 5.22 -8.15
N VAL A 48 5.43 5.95 -7.94
CA VAL A 48 5.39 7.36 -7.52
C VAL A 48 4.91 8.26 -8.65
N ALA A 49 5.36 8.04 -9.89
CA ALA A 49 4.94 8.83 -11.06
C ALA A 49 3.45 8.69 -11.33
N LEU A 50 2.92 7.47 -11.23
CA LEU A 50 1.49 7.23 -11.38
C LEU A 50 0.67 7.84 -10.22
N ALA A 51 1.15 7.79 -8.99
CA ALA A 51 0.52 8.47 -7.87
C ALA A 51 0.49 10.00 -8.08
N ALA A 52 1.56 10.58 -8.62
CA ALA A 52 1.61 12.00 -8.98
C ALA A 52 0.67 12.33 -10.15
N ALA A 53 0.54 11.44 -11.14
CA ALA A 53 -0.40 11.60 -12.24
C ALA A 53 -1.87 11.56 -11.76
N VAL A 54 -2.19 10.67 -10.81
CA VAL A 54 -3.52 10.63 -10.15
C VAL A 54 -3.78 11.94 -9.43
N ALA A 55 -2.83 12.46 -8.65
CA ALA A 55 -2.97 13.74 -7.97
C ALA A 55 -3.14 14.91 -8.95
N GLY A 56 -2.38 14.92 -10.04
CA GLY A 56 -2.50 15.91 -11.12
C GLY A 56 -3.88 15.89 -11.79
N GLY A 57 -4.40 14.69 -12.10
CA GLY A 57 -5.74 14.52 -12.64
C GLY A 57 -6.82 15.07 -11.71
N ALA A 58 -6.71 14.83 -10.40
CA ALA A 58 -7.63 15.38 -9.41
C ALA A 58 -7.57 16.91 -9.34
N VAL A 59 -6.38 17.51 -9.47
CA VAL A 59 -6.24 18.97 -9.53
C VAL A 59 -6.91 19.55 -10.78
N VAL A 60 -6.76 18.90 -11.94
CA VAL A 60 -7.44 19.32 -13.17
C VAL A 60 -8.95 19.21 -13.04
N GLN A 61 -9.48 18.12 -12.46
CA GLN A 61 -10.90 17.99 -12.18
C GLN A 61 -11.42 19.10 -11.26
N ALA A 62 -10.71 19.40 -10.18
CA ALA A 62 -11.09 20.48 -9.27
C ALA A 62 -11.12 21.85 -9.98
N ALA A 63 -10.17 22.11 -10.89
CA ALA A 63 -10.16 23.34 -11.69
C ALA A 63 -11.36 23.43 -12.65
N LEU A 64 -11.85 22.30 -13.18
CA LEU A 64 -13.00 22.23 -14.07
C LEU A 64 -14.34 22.23 -13.33
N ALA A 65 -14.39 21.93 -12.04
CA ALA A 65 -15.63 21.74 -11.29
C ALA A 65 -16.53 22.98 -11.28
N VAL A 66 -15.95 24.19 -11.09
CA VAL A 66 -16.73 25.44 -11.08
C VAL A 66 -17.37 25.72 -12.45
N PRO A 67 -16.63 25.74 -13.58
CA PRO A 67 -17.25 25.95 -14.89
C PRO A 67 -18.22 24.83 -15.28
N VAL A 68 -18.02 23.60 -14.83
CA VAL A 68 -18.98 22.49 -15.04
C VAL A 68 -20.29 22.81 -14.37
N VAL A 69 -20.29 23.15 -13.08
CA VAL A 69 -21.51 23.44 -12.32
C VAL A 69 -22.25 24.65 -12.90
N SER A 70 -21.54 25.73 -13.30
CA SER A 70 -22.16 26.89 -13.93
C SER A 70 -22.83 26.53 -15.27
N THR A 71 -22.18 25.72 -16.10
CA THR A 71 -22.72 25.24 -17.38
C THR A 71 -23.96 24.39 -17.16
N LEU A 72 -23.96 23.48 -16.18
CA LEU A 72 -25.12 22.66 -15.86
C LEU A 72 -26.32 23.51 -15.41
N HIS A 73 -26.11 24.51 -14.56
CA HIS A 73 -27.17 25.41 -14.14
C HIS A 73 -27.72 26.27 -15.28
N ASP A 74 -26.87 26.69 -16.21
CA ASP A 74 -27.32 27.46 -17.39
C ASP A 74 -28.13 26.59 -18.34
N LEU A 75 -27.76 25.32 -18.54
CA LEU A 75 -28.54 24.37 -19.32
C LEU A 75 -29.94 24.13 -18.71
N VAL A 76 -30.01 23.95 -17.37
CA VAL A 76 -31.33 23.79 -16.69
C VAL A 76 -32.19 25.03 -16.83
N ARG A 77 -31.58 26.24 -16.91
CA ARG A 77 -32.31 27.51 -17.14
C ARG A 77 -32.68 27.74 -18.60
N GLY A 78 -32.40 26.77 -19.49
CA GLY A 78 -32.68 26.88 -20.92
C GLY A 78 -31.75 27.82 -21.69
N ARG A 79 -30.60 28.17 -21.13
CA ARG A 79 -29.58 28.99 -21.82
C ARG A 79 -28.81 28.19 -22.82
N SER A 80 -28.52 28.76 -23.97
CA SER A 80 -27.65 28.17 -24.97
C SER A 80 -26.20 28.39 -24.54
N VAL A 81 -25.50 27.33 -24.14
CA VAL A 81 -24.09 27.35 -23.69
C VAL A 81 -23.30 26.23 -24.37
N SER A 82 -21.99 26.43 -24.46
CA SER A 82 -21.11 25.38 -24.96
C SER A 82 -20.98 24.25 -23.91
N THR A 83 -21.18 23.02 -24.35
CA THR A 83 -20.98 21.82 -23.51
C THR A 83 -19.54 21.30 -23.53
N ALA A 84 -18.60 21.99 -24.14
CA ALA A 84 -17.21 21.56 -24.27
C ALA A 84 -16.53 21.31 -22.93
N VAL A 85 -16.87 22.12 -21.89
CA VAL A 85 -16.32 21.93 -20.53
C VAL A 85 -16.83 20.63 -19.89
N LEU A 86 -18.08 20.21 -20.17
CA LEU A 86 -18.61 18.95 -19.69
C LEU A 86 -17.87 17.77 -20.33
N ALA A 87 -17.66 17.82 -21.65
CA ALA A 87 -16.90 16.80 -22.37
C ALA A 87 -15.44 16.74 -21.90
N ALA A 88 -14.82 17.88 -21.59
CA ALA A 88 -13.48 17.93 -21.00
C ALA A 88 -13.43 17.28 -19.62
N TYR A 89 -14.39 17.60 -18.73
CA TYR A 89 -14.48 17.01 -17.41
C TYR A 89 -14.65 15.50 -17.47
N ASP A 90 -15.55 14.99 -18.32
CA ASP A 90 -15.78 13.55 -18.50
C ASP A 90 -14.53 12.85 -19.06
N SER A 91 -13.83 13.47 -20.02
CA SER A 91 -12.59 12.93 -20.57
C SER A 91 -11.50 12.82 -19.52
N VAL A 92 -11.35 13.85 -18.67
CA VAL A 92 -10.40 13.84 -17.55
C VAL A 92 -10.80 12.77 -16.53
N ALA A 93 -12.10 12.61 -16.23
CA ALA A 93 -12.59 11.58 -15.30
C ALA A 93 -12.28 10.15 -15.79
N LEU A 94 -12.47 9.88 -17.09
CA LEU A 94 -12.13 8.58 -17.70
C LEU A 94 -10.62 8.32 -17.64
N LEU A 95 -9.80 9.29 -18.02
CA LEU A 95 -8.35 9.18 -17.97
C LEU A 95 -7.86 9.00 -16.53
N PHE A 96 -8.43 9.76 -15.59
CA PHE A 96 -8.14 9.64 -14.15
C PHE A 96 -8.42 8.21 -13.66
N GLY A 97 -9.57 7.63 -14.00
CA GLY A 97 -9.92 6.24 -13.65
C GLY A 97 -8.92 5.23 -14.19
N ALA A 98 -8.51 5.36 -15.47
CA ALA A 98 -7.52 4.49 -16.10
C ALA A 98 -6.14 4.60 -15.42
N VAL A 99 -5.68 5.83 -15.16
CA VAL A 99 -4.40 6.09 -14.46
C VAL A 99 -4.44 5.56 -13.03
N GLN A 100 -5.56 5.71 -12.33
CA GLN A 100 -5.73 5.19 -10.98
C GLN A 100 -5.66 3.67 -10.93
N LEU A 101 -6.28 2.97 -11.90
CA LEU A 101 -6.18 1.53 -12.03
C LEU A 101 -4.73 1.10 -12.26
N ALA A 102 -4.04 1.75 -13.21
CA ALA A 102 -2.63 1.48 -13.48
C ALA A 102 -1.75 1.73 -12.24
N ALA A 103 -1.99 2.84 -11.52
CA ALA A 103 -1.29 3.16 -10.26
C ALA A 103 -1.52 2.07 -9.20
N GLY A 104 -2.74 1.59 -9.05
CA GLY A 104 -3.08 0.47 -8.16
C GLY A 104 -2.31 -0.80 -8.52
N ILE A 105 -2.34 -1.22 -9.77
CA ILE A 105 -1.64 -2.42 -10.25
C ILE A 105 -0.13 -2.32 -9.99
N VAL A 106 0.50 -1.22 -10.41
CA VAL A 106 1.94 -1.01 -10.23
C VAL A 106 2.33 -0.97 -8.74
N THR A 107 1.52 -0.31 -7.91
CA THR A 107 1.73 -0.24 -6.46
C THR A 107 1.64 -1.63 -5.82
N VAL A 108 0.66 -2.45 -6.18
CA VAL A 108 0.51 -3.81 -5.65
C VAL A 108 1.67 -4.71 -6.10
N VAL A 109 2.10 -4.63 -7.36
CA VAL A 109 3.26 -5.36 -7.86
C VAL A 109 4.55 -4.94 -7.16
N TRP A 110 4.74 -3.62 -6.96
CA TRP A 110 5.87 -3.09 -6.19
C TRP A 110 5.87 -3.61 -4.74
N LEU A 111 4.71 -3.53 -4.08
CA LEU A 111 4.53 -3.98 -2.69
C LEU A 111 4.76 -5.50 -2.55
N TRP A 112 4.27 -6.30 -3.50
CA TRP A 112 4.52 -7.74 -3.55
C TRP A 112 6.02 -8.07 -3.61
N ARG A 113 6.76 -7.38 -4.49
CA ARG A 113 8.21 -7.56 -4.62
C ARG A 113 8.95 -7.09 -3.37
N ALA A 114 8.55 -5.94 -2.81
CA ALA A 114 9.11 -5.42 -1.57
C ALA A 114 8.89 -6.37 -0.38
N ARG A 115 7.71 -6.99 -0.31
CA ARG A 115 7.38 -8.01 0.68
C ARG A 115 8.27 -9.24 0.54
N ARG A 116 8.43 -9.77 -0.67
CA ARG A 116 9.30 -10.93 -0.92
C ARG A 116 10.75 -10.66 -0.53
N PHE A 117 11.25 -9.47 -0.82
CA PHE A 117 12.57 -9.06 -0.38
C PHE A 117 12.67 -9.03 1.15
N ALA A 118 11.71 -8.39 1.82
CA ALA A 118 11.71 -8.27 3.27
C ALA A 118 11.71 -9.65 3.96
N GLU A 119 10.88 -10.60 3.49
CA GLU A 119 10.83 -11.96 4.02
C GLU A 119 12.14 -12.74 3.82
N ALA A 120 12.82 -12.53 2.70
CA ALA A 120 14.12 -13.18 2.44
C ALA A 120 15.26 -12.53 3.24
N ALA A 121 15.24 -11.21 3.42
CA ALA A 121 16.27 -10.46 4.14
C ALA A 121 16.11 -10.50 5.66
N THR A 122 14.90 -10.71 6.17
CA THR A 122 14.56 -10.74 7.61
C THR A 122 13.63 -11.92 7.93
N PRO A 123 14.09 -13.19 7.83
CA PRO A 123 13.23 -14.36 8.04
C PRO A 123 12.63 -14.47 9.45
N TRP A 124 13.28 -13.85 10.43
CA TRP A 124 12.81 -13.81 11.83
C TRP A 124 11.71 -12.79 12.10
N TRP A 125 11.43 -11.90 11.13
CA TRP A 125 10.38 -10.89 11.29
C TRP A 125 9.00 -11.50 11.09
N SER A 126 8.17 -11.44 12.14
CA SER A 126 6.79 -11.91 12.05
C SER A 126 5.91 -10.87 11.35
N HIS A 127 5.37 -11.25 10.21
CA HIS A 127 4.44 -10.41 9.48
C HIS A 127 3.00 -10.63 9.96
N ALA A 128 2.26 -9.55 10.22
CA ALA A 128 0.88 -9.62 10.71
C ALA A 128 -0.09 -10.27 9.72
N ARG A 129 0.22 -10.22 8.41
CA ARG A 129 -0.65 -10.75 7.35
C ARG A 129 0.09 -11.66 6.38
N SER A 130 -0.59 -12.69 5.87
CA SER A 130 -0.05 -13.55 4.80
C SER A 130 0.11 -12.79 3.48
N ARG A 131 0.95 -13.31 2.56
CA ARG A 131 1.23 -12.69 1.25
C ARG A 131 -0.01 -12.42 0.39
N VAL A 132 -1.04 -13.25 0.52
CA VAL A 132 -2.29 -13.11 -0.24
C VAL A 132 -2.94 -11.75 0.01
N TRP A 133 -2.81 -11.17 1.20
CA TRP A 133 -3.41 -9.89 1.55
C TRP A 133 -2.76 -8.68 0.88
N VAL A 134 -1.61 -8.86 0.24
CA VAL A 134 -1.02 -7.83 -0.63
C VAL A 134 -1.95 -7.54 -1.83
N TRP A 135 -2.68 -8.54 -2.30
CA TRP A 135 -3.64 -8.43 -3.40
C TRP A 135 -5.07 -8.25 -2.90
N LEU A 136 -5.55 -9.18 -2.08
CA LEU A 136 -6.94 -9.20 -1.61
C LEU A 136 -7.28 -8.01 -0.72
N GLY A 137 -6.29 -7.45 -0.01
CA GLY A 137 -6.50 -6.28 0.85
C GLY A 137 -7.02 -5.05 0.12
N TRP A 138 -6.85 -4.95 -1.21
CA TRP A 138 -7.34 -3.84 -2.02
C TRP A 138 -8.71 -4.10 -2.65
N ILE A 139 -9.10 -5.36 -2.79
CA ILE A 139 -10.30 -5.79 -3.53
C ILE A 139 -11.48 -6.04 -2.59
N VAL A 140 -11.21 -6.61 -1.40
CA VAL A 140 -12.27 -6.94 -0.44
C VAL A 140 -12.77 -5.66 0.21
N PRO A 141 -14.08 -5.27 0.04
CA PRO A 141 -14.57 -3.94 0.39
C PRO A 141 -14.23 -3.60 1.84
N VAL A 142 -14.82 -3.90 2.86
CA VAL A 142 -14.54 -3.47 4.24
C VAL A 142 -13.06 -3.60 4.63
N VAL A 143 -12.41 -4.71 4.23
CA VAL A 143 -10.99 -4.99 4.53
C VAL A 143 -10.05 -3.99 3.86
N SER A 144 -10.41 -3.50 2.69
CA SER A 144 -9.62 -2.49 1.95
C SER A 144 -9.47 -1.16 2.69
N LEU A 145 -10.19 -0.94 3.77
CA LEU A 145 -10.08 0.27 4.58
C LEU A 145 -8.88 0.25 5.55
N TRP A 146 -8.30 -0.91 5.87
CA TRP A 146 -7.17 -0.98 6.82
C TRP A 146 -6.08 -2.00 6.47
N PHE A 147 -6.37 -3.06 5.70
CA PHE A 147 -5.34 -4.07 5.39
C PHE A 147 -4.18 -3.52 4.55
N PRO A 148 -4.40 -2.66 3.52
CA PRO A 148 -3.29 -2.08 2.79
C PRO A 148 -2.33 -1.31 3.69
N LEU A 149 -2.85 -0.54 4.66
CA LEU A 149 -2.04 0.16 5.65
C LEU A 149 -1.17 -0.82 6.46
N GLN A 150 -1.76 -1.94 6.92
CA GLN A 150 -1.03 -2.95 7.69
C GLN A 150 0.07 -3.60 6.85
N VAL A 151 -0.24 -3.98 5.61
CA VAL A 151 0.75 -4.59 4.71
C VAL A 151 1.92 -3.64 4.42
N VAL A 152 1.64 -2.36 4.14
CA VAL A 152 2.68 -1.35 3.91
C VAL A 152 3.51 -1.13 5.18
N ARG A 153 2.87 -1.08 6.36
CA ARG A 153 3.56 -0.97 7.66
C ARG A 153 4.51 -2.14 7.88
N ASP A 154 4.04 -3.37 7.68
CA ASP A 154 4.83 -4.58 7.87
C ASP A 154 6.04 -4.62 6.93
N VAL A 155 5.85 -4.32 5.64
CA VAL A 155 6.95 -4.29 4.66
C VAL A 155 7.98 -3.22 5.01
N ARG A 156 7.53 -2.02 5.40
CA ARG A 156 8.40 -0.92 5.81
C ARG A 156 9.19 -1.28 7.07
N ALA A 157 8.51 -1.80 8.11
CA ALA A 157 9.13 -2.16 9.38
C ALA A 157 10.15 -3.30 9.21
N ALA A 158 9.82 -4.35 8.48
CA ALA A 158 10.73 -5.46 8.19
C ALA A 158 11.95 -5.00 7.37
N THR A 159 11.77 -4.08 6.39
CA THR A 159 12.88 -3.56 5.59
C THR A 159 13.81 -2.66 6.41
N LEU A 160 13.25 -1.79 7.25
CA LEU A 160 14.03 -0.85 8.08
C LEU A 160 14.48 -1.46 9.40
N ARG A 161 14.03 -2.68 9.73
CA ARG A 161 14.27 -3.37 11.02
C ARG A 161 13.84 -2.55 12.23
N THR A 162 12.89 -1.64 12.05
CA THR A 162 12.34 -0.77 13.09
C THR A 162 10.95 -0.30 12.72
N GLU A 163 10.09 -0.14 13.71
CA GLU A 163 8.80 0.49 13.50
C GLU A 163 8.95 2.01 13.47
N ARG A 164 8.42 2.64 12.43
CA ARG A 164 8.37 4.09 12.31
C ARG A 164 6.93 4.57 12.19
N PRO A 165 6.51 5.57 12.96
CA PRO A 165 5.19 6.18 12.81
C PRO A 165 5.06 6.92 11.47
N GLY A 166 3.87 7.44 11.18
CA GLY A 166 3.64 8.36 10.05
C GLY A 166 2.93 7.79 8.84
N LEU A 167 2.67 6.46 8.77
CA LEU A 167 1.89 5.88 7.66
C LEU A 167 0.39 6.21 7.72
N GLY A 168 -0.13 6.51 8.91
CA GLY A 168 -1.54 6.87 9.09
C GLY A 168 -1.94 8.10 8.30
N GLY A 169 -1.07 9.11 8.21
CA GLY A 169 -1.33 10.32 7.44
C GLY A 169 -1.46 10.05 5.93
N TRP A 170 -0.58 9.22 5.37
CA TRP A 170 -0.70 8.78 3.98
C TRP A 170 -2.05 8.08 3.73
N TRP A 171 -2.38 7.14 4.61
CA TRP A 171 -3.58 6.33 4.47
C TRP A 171 -4.86 7.17 4.63
N ALA A 172 -4.90 8.06 5.63
CA ALA A 172 -6.02 8.98 5.83
C ALA A 172 -6.21 9.89 4.61
N ALA A 173 -5.14 10.49 4.09
CA ALA A 173 -5.20 11.33 2.92
C ALA A 173 -5.71 10.56 1.68
N TRP A 174 -5.24 9.32 1.48
CA TRP A 174 -5.71 8.47 0.38
C TRP A 174 -7.20 8.14 0.50
N LEU A 175 -7.68 7.78 1.71
CA LEU A 175 -9.09 7.50 1.96
C LEU A 175 -9.96 8.75 1.76
N VAL A 176 -9.57 9.88 2.34
CA VAL A 176 -10.31 11.16 2.18
C VAL A 176 -10.40 11.53 0.69
N GLY A 177 -9.29 11.48 -0.04
CA GLY A 177 -9.28 11.78 -1.47
C GLY A 177 -10.16 10.82 -2.27
N GLY A 178 -10.09 9.52 -2.00
CA GLY A 178 -10.91 8.50 -2.66
C GLY A 178 -12.40 8.64 -2.37
N PHE A 179 -12.78 8.90 -1.12
CA PHE A 179 -14.18 9.13 -0.75
C PHE A 179 -14.74 10.43 -1.33
N ALA A 180 -13.96 11.52 -1.30
CA ALA A 180 -14.39 12.79 -1.89
C ALA A 180 -14.58 12.68 -3.40
N ALA A 181 -13.63 12.09 -4.14
CA ALA A 181 -13.76 11.86 -5.57
C ALA A 181 -14.96 10.95 -5.91
N ASN A 182 -15.19 9.89 -5.11
CA ASN A 182 -16.36 9.02 -5.30
C ASN A 182 -17.68 9.73 -5.04
N ALA A 183 -17.74 10.60 -4.02
CA ALA A 183 -18.91 11.43 -3.73
C ALA A 183 -19.17 12.41 -4.87
N GLY A 184 -18.14 13.12 -5.37
CA GLY A 184 -18.26 14.01 -6.54
C GLY A 184 -18.83 13.29 -7.77
N GLY A 185 -18.28 12.11 -8.09
CA GLY A 185 -18.80 11.30 -9.19
C GLY A 185 -20.25 10.81 -9.01
N ARG A 186 -20.73 10.68 -7.76
CA ARG A 186 -22.17 10.39 -7.49
C ARG A 186 -23.04 11.63 -7.68
N LEU A 187 -22.56 12.81 -7.27
CA LEU A 187 -23.30 14.06 -7.48
C LEU A 187 -23.51 14.33 -8.97
N MET A 188 -22.51 14.11 -9.80
CA MET A 188 -22.61 14.27 -11.26
C MET A 188 -23.65 13.34 -11.92
N ARG A 189 -24.00 12.24 -11.27
CA ARG A 189 -25.06 11.31 -11.73
C ARG A 189 -26.43 11.58 -11.11
N SER A 190 -26.54 12.62 -10.30
CA SER A 190 -27.82 13.00 -9.66
C SER A 190 -28.64 13.90 -10.60
N ASP A 191 -29.94 13.68 -10.62
CA ASP A 191 -30.89 14.51 -11.37
C ASP A 191 -31.27 15.80 -10.61
N SER A 192 -30.74 16.00 -9.39
CA SER A 192 -31.05 17.15 -8.54
C SER A 192 -30.03 18.26 -8.73
N PRO A 193 -30.38 19.41 -9.35
CA PRO A 193 -29.44 20.50 -9.59
C PRO A 193 -28.81 21.11 -8.33
N ASP A 194 -29.54 21.08 -7.21
CA ASP A 194 -29.12 21.69 -5.95
C ASP A 194 -27.84 21.01 -5.38
N VAL A 195 -27.68 19.71 -5.62
CA VAL A 195 -26.51 18.97 -5.08
C VAL A 195 -25.23 19.24 -5.86
N TRP A 196 -25.32 19.72 -7.12
CA TRP A 196 -24.13 19.97 -7.95
C TRP A 196 -23.25 21.08 -7.38
N SER A 197 -23.81 22.01 -6.62
CA SER A 197 -23.07 23.09 -5.97
C SER A 197 -21.98 22.60 -4.99
N ALA A 198 -22.07 21.35 -4.49
CA ALA A 198 -21.07 20.74 -3.63
C ALA A 198 -19.88 20.16 -4.41
N LEU A 199 -19.98 19.97 -5.75
CA LEU A 199 -18.95 19.36 -6.57
C LEU A 199 -17.57 20.07 -6.46
N PRO A 200 -17.46 21.41 -6.57
CA PRO A 200 -16.17 22.09 -6.48
C PRO A 200 -15.48 21.85 -5.14
N VAL A 201 -16.22 21.77 -4.05
CA VAL A 201 -15.67 21.52 -2.71
C VAL A 201 -15.16 20.09 -2.61
N LEU A 202 -15.93 19.11 -3.10
CA LEU A 202 -15.51 17.70 -3.07
C LEU A 202 -14.28 17.46 -3.94
N ASP A 203 -14.24 18.03 -5.15
CA ASP A 203 -13.09 17.88 -6.04
C ASP A 203 -11.86 18.61 -5.48
N ALA A 204 -12.00 19.76 -4.84
CA ALA A 204 -10.91 20.44 -4.15
C ALA A 204 -10.37 19.61 -2.97
N VAL A 205 -11.25 19.02 -2.16
CA VAL A 205 -10.87 18.12 -1.06
C VAL A 205 -10.14 16.89 -1.62
N ALA A 206 -10.66 16.29 -2.70
CA ALA A 206 -10.02 15.16 -3.35
C ALA A 206 -8.62 15.51 -3.87
N ALA A 207 -8.48 16.66 -4.55
CA ALA A 207 -7.22 17.12 -5.10
C ALA A 207 -6.16 17.33 -4.01
N VAL A 208 -6.50 18.08 -2.95
CA VAL A 208 -5.57 18.33 -1.83
C VAL A 208 -5.16 17.02 -1.15
N ALA A 209 -6.13 16.18 -0.84
CA ALA A 209 -5.87 14.92 -0.15
C ALA A 209 -5.01 13.96 -1.00
N LEU A 210 -5.26 13.84 -2.31
CA LEU A 210 -4.49 12.98 -3.20
C LEU A 210 -3.08 13.53 -3.45
N VAL A 211 -2.88 14.86 -3.50
CA VAL A 211 -1.54 15.46 -3.55
C VAL A 211 -0.74 15.11 -2.28
N VAL A 212 -1.35 15.28 -1.09
CA VAL A 212 -0.73 14.90 0.18
C VAL A 212 -0.41 13.40 0.19
N ALA A 213 -1.35 12.56 -0.24
CA ALA A 213 -1.14 11.12 -0.32
C ALA A 213 0.02 10.76 -1.26
N ALA A 214 0.14 11.39 -2.44
CA ALA A 214 1.22 11.14 -3.39
C ALA A 214 2.59 11.54 -2.83
N VAL A 215 2.68 12.69 -2.15
CA VAL A 215 3.93 13.14 -1.50
C VAL A 215 4.37 12.17 -0.40
N LEU A 216 3.43 11.76 0.46
CA LEU A 216 3.72 10.81 1.54
C LEU A 216 4.06 9.41 0.99
N TRP A 217 3.38 8.96 -0.08
CA TRP A 217 3.72 7.73 -0.78
C TRP A 217 5.13 7.74 -1.35
N ALA A 218 5.54 8.84 -1.98
CA ALA A 218 6.89 8.99 -2.50
C ALA A 218 7.97 8.87 -1.39
N ARG A 219 7.67 9.33 -0.17
CA ARG A 219 8.56 9.14 1.00
C ARG A 219 8.65 7.66 1.38
N VAL A 220 7.52 6.97 1.46
CA VAL A 220 7.47 5.53 1.80
C VAL A 220 8.27 4.70 0.80
N VAL A 221 8.06 4.93 -0.51
CA VAL A 221 8.78 4.20 -1.57
C VAL A 221 10.29 4.45 -1.49
N ARG A 222 10.72 5.68 -1.23
CA ARG A 222 12.13 6.02 -1.04
C ARG A 222 12.73 5.33 0.17
N GLU A 223 12.09 5.43 1.33
CA GLU A 223 12.57 4.79 2.57
C GLU A 223 12.73 3.28 2.41
N VAL A 224 11.73 2.60 1.84
CA VAL A 224 11.80 1.15 1.58
C VAL A 224 12.91 0.84 0.58
N GLY A 225 13.02 1.60 -0.50
CA GLY A 225 14.05 1.41 -1.51
C GLY A 225 15.48 1.61 -0.97
N ASP A 226 15.69 2.62 -0.13
CA ASP A 226 16.99 2.88 0.53
C ASP A 226 17.31 1.78 1.54
N GLY A 227 16.34 1.36 2.35
CA GLY A 227 16.50 0.27 3.29
C GLY A 227 16.87 -1.06 2.61
N GLN A 228 16.25 -1.37 1.48
CA GLN A 228 16.57 -2.58 0.71
C GLN A 228 17.99 -2.54 0.15
N ARG A 229 18.46 -1.38 -0.32
CA ARG A 229 19.84 -1.21 -0.82
C ARG A 229 20.88 -1.32 0.28
N ALA A 230 20.58 -0.84 1.47
CA ALA A 230 21.48 -0.93 2.62
C ALA A 230 21.68 -2.39 3.10
N VAL A 231 20.71 -3.26 2.86
CA VAL A 231 20.75 -4.68 3.27
C VAL A 231 21.24 -5.60 2.14
N ALA A 232 21.14 -5.16 0.89
CA ALA A 232 21.60 -5.95 -0.26
C ALA A 232 23.14 -6.11 -0.20
N PRO A 233 23.67 -7.34 -0.44
CA PRO A 233 25.11 -7.53 -0.54
C PRO A 233 25.68 -6.64 -1.65
N ALA A 234 26.88 -6.09 -1.41
CA ALA A 234 27.61 -5.36 -2.44
C ALA A 234 27.83 -6.29 -3.65
N PRO A 235 27.71 -5.81 -4.88
CA PRO A 235 28.10 -6.59 -6.04
C PRO A 235 29.54 -7.04 -5.90
N PRO A 236 29.88 -8.29 -6.32
CA PRO A 236 31.25 -8.77 -6.23
C PRO A 236 32.19 -7.79 -6.95
N VAL A 237 33.14 -7.26 -6.22
CA VAL A 237 34.22 -6.40 -6.77
C VAL A 237 35.07 -7.31 -7.63
N GLY A 238 34.97 -7.20 -8.94
CA GLY A 238 35.85 -7.90 -9.86
C GLY A 238 35.19 -8.88 -10.82
N SER A 239 34.42 -8.36 -11.77
CA SER A 239 34.35 -8.92 -13.11
C SER A 239 34.58 -7.79 -14.12
N SER A 240 35.78 -7.19 -14.04
CA SER A 240 36.36 -6.55 -15.22
C SER A 240 36.58 -7.65 -16.24
N TRP A 241 35.72 -7.74 -17.23
CA TRP A 241 35.92 -8.56 -18.41
C TRP A 241 37.11 -7.97 -19.15
N SER A 242 38.28 -8.65 -19.02
CA SER A 242 39.40 -8.49 -19.92
C SER A 242 39.16 -9.30 -21.17
#